data_212c1c1743a02fc79886cf795e0bd4b9
#
_entry.id   212c1c1743a02fc79886cf795e0bd4b9
#
_cell.length_a   1.000
_cell.length_b   1.000
_cell.length_c   1.000
_cell.angle_alpha   90.00
_cell.angle_beta   90.00
_cell.angle_gamma   90.00
#
_symmetry.space_group_name_H-M   'P 1'
#
loop_
_entity.id
_entity.type
_entity.pdbx_description
1 polymer ?
#
loop_
_entity_poly.entity_id
_entity_poly.type
_entity_poly.pdbx_seq_one_letter_code
_entity_poly.pdbx_strand_id
1 'polypeptide(L)'
;NNCLAVFDVSEPQKSRSMGFIPTGWYPTCVRTIGGKVYVANGKGLSSFPNPNGPNPLDTKQKVAYQQGDSTAIAKIEYIGGLMKGTLSIIAEPGAKSLTAYTRQVYQNTPYTHERALVADGEKGNPIPQKVGDPSPVKYVFYIIKENRTYDQMLGDMPEGNGDTAHCFFLERITPNLHALARDVVLLENFNV
;
A
#
# COMPACT_ATOMS: atom_id res chain seq x y z
N ASN A 1 -5.82 0.35 5.12
CA ASN A 1 -7.12 1.00 5.23
C ASN A 1 -6.98 2.21 6.18
N ASN A 2 -6.93 3.39 5.68
CA ASN A 2 -6.66 4.62 6.42
C ASN A 2 -7.90 5.08 7.21
N CYS A 3 -8.29 4.28 8.22
CA CYS A 3 -9.43 4.56 9.06
C CYS A 3 -9.28 3.94 10.46
N LEU A 4 -10.08 4.43 11.42
CA LEU A 4 -10.31 3.80 12.70
C LEU A 4 -11.62 3.02 12.65
N ALA A 5 -11.61 1.82 13.19
CA ALA A 5 -12.84 1.07 13.46
C ALA A 5 -13.38 1.43 14.87
N VAL A 6 -14.65 1.70 14.95
CA VAL A 6 -15.35 2.03 16.20
C VAL A 6 -16.24 0.86 16.60
N PHE A 7 -16.09 0.41 17.84
CA PHE A 7 -16.86 -0.69 18.39
C PHE A 7 -17.58 -0.27 19.66
N ASP A 8 -18.81 -0.73 19.81
CA ASP A 8 -19.52 -0.74 21.09
C ASP A 8 -19.05 -1.96 21.89
N VAL A 9 -18.51 -1.72 23.06
CA VAL A 9 -18.01 -2.74 23.99
C VAL A 9 -18.72 -2.67 25.36
N SER A 10 -19.89 -2.04 25.43
CA SER A 10 -20.67 -1.89 26.64
C SER A 10 -21.14 -3.21 27.24
N GLU A 11 -21.37 -4.23 26.42
CA GLU A 11 -21.65 -5.59 26.85
C GLU A 11 -20.41 -6.46 26.76
N PRO A 12 -19.93 -7.05 27.89
CA PRO A 12 -18.81 -7.98 27.85
C PRO A 12 -19.08 -9.15 26.89
N GLN A 13 -18.08 -9.50 26.08
CA GLN A 13 -18.10 -10.60 25.09
C GLN A 13 -19.05 -10.39 23.88
N LYS A 14 -19.67 -9.21 23.74
CA LYS A 14 -20.56 -8.88 22.62
C LYS A 14 -20.17 -7.56 21.98
N SER A 15 -18.94 -7.46 21.48
CA SER A 15 -18.53 -6.27 20.72
C SER A 15 -19.34 -6.14 19.43
N ARG A 16 -19.78 -4.94 19.13
CA ARG A 16 -20.54 -4.63 17.91
C ARG A 16 -19.86 -3.49 17.16
N SER A 17 -19.61 -3.69 15.86
CA SER A 17 -19.11 -2.62 15.02
C SER A 17 -20.13 -1.48 14.90
N MET A 18 -19.68 -0.26 15.17
CA MET A 18 -20.47 0.96 15.07
C MET A 18 -20.21 1.72 13.77
N GLY A 19 -19.06 1.52 13.15
CA GLY A 19 -18.65 2.17 11.92
C GLY A 19 -17.17 2.52 11.88
N PHE A 20 -16.81 3.42 10.95
CA PHE A 20 -15.44 3.79 10.68
C PHE A 20 -15.26 5.31 10.64
N ILE A 21 -14.07 5.77 11.02
CA ILE A 21 -13.66 7.18 10.95
C ILE A 21 -12.49 7.27 9.99
N PRO A 22 -12.57 8.04 8.88
CA PRO A 22 -11.44 8.23 7.98
C PRO A 22 -10.31 9.00 8.68
N THR A 23 -9.07 8.61 8.43
CA THR A 23 -7.88 9.21 9.01
C THR A 23 -6.85 9.54 7.92
N GLY A 24 -5.72 10.09 8.33
CA GLY A 24 -4.55 10.20 7.45
C GLY A 24 -3.94 8.84 7.14
N TRP A 25 -2.87 8.85 6.35
CA TRP A 25 -2.25 7.66 5.83
C TRP A 25 -1.46 6.90 6.91
N TYR A 26 -1.77 5.63 7.09
CA TYR A 26 -1.11 4.71 8.02
C TYR A 26 -1.29 5.12 9.50
N PRO A 27 -2.51 5.03 10.05
CA PRO A 27 -2.77 5.32 11.45
C PRO A 27 -2.00 4.34 12.35
N THR A 28 -1.22 4.87 13.29
CA THR A 28 -0.32 4.10 14.16
C THR A 28 -0.70 4.18 15.63
N CYS A 29 -1.35 5.27 16.05
CA CYS A 29 -1.75 5.47 17.43
C CYS A 29 -3.01 6.31 17.51
N VAL A 30 -3.87 5.99 18.47
CA VAL A 30 -5.09 6.74 18.76
C VAL A 30 -5.17 7.09 20.25
N ARG A 31 -5.68 8.30 20.55
CA ARG A 31 -5.99 8.76 21.91
C ARG A 31 -7.25 9.61 21.85
N THR A 32 -8.06 9.53 22.89
CA THR A 32 -9.26 10.39 23.10
C THR A 32 -9.02 11.29 24.29
N ILE A 33 -9.17 12.60 24.10
CA ILE A 33 -8.96 13.61 25.13
C ILE A 33 -9.93 14.77 24.89
N GLY A 34 -10.70 15.14 25.91
CA GLY A 34 -11.56 16.32 25.85
C GLY A 34 -12.56 16.33 24.70
N GLY A 35 -13.21 15.20 24.42
CA GLY A 35 -14.20 15.06 23.32
C GLY A 35 -13.58 15.12 21.92
N LYS A 36 -12.28 14.84 21.81
CA LYS A 36 -11.57 14.75 20.54
C LYS A 36 -10.79 13.44 20.44
N VAL A 37 -10.72 12.92 19.23
CA VAL A 37 -9.91 11.76 18.85
C VAL A 37 -8.66 12.27 18.14
N TYR A 38 -7.51 11.95 18.69
CA TYR A 38 -6.19 12.26 18.13
C TYR A 38 -5.61 11.00 17.49
N VAL A 39 -5.19 11.08 16.23
CA VAL A 39 -4.64 9.94 15.49
C VAL A 39 -3.31 10.32 14.90
N ALA A 40 -2.25 9.66 15.35
CA ALA A 40 -0.95 9.77 14.70
C ALA A 40 -0.95 8.90 13.44
N ASN A 41 -0.58 9.47 12.31
CA ASN A 41 -0.46 8.79 11.03
C ASN A 41 1.02 8.71 10.65
N GLY A 42 1.54 7.53 10.44
CA GLY A 42 2.97 7.28 10.22
C GLY A 42 3.47 7.70 8.84
N LYS A 43 2.60 7.76 7.85
CA LYS A 43 2.92 8.30 6.51
C LYS A 43 2.24 9.65 6.34
N GLY A 44 2.93 10.57 5.68
CA GLY A 44 2.39 11.89 5.43
C GLY A 44 1.43 11.93 4.25
N LEU A 45 1.70 12.81 3.30
CA LEU A 45 0.87 13.00 2.11
C LEU A 45 1.42 12.27 0.89
N SER A 46 2.67 11.79 0.95
CA SER A 46 3.32 11.07 -0.15
C SER A 46 4.45 10.19 0.38
N SER A 47 4.89 9.23 -0.43
CA SER A 47 6.15 8.52 -0.23
C SER A 47 7.32 9.36 -0.74
N PHE A 48 8.53 9.04 -0.28
CA PHE A 48 9.78 9.69 -0.71
C PHE A 48 10.79 8.63 -1.14
N PRO A 49 11.58 8.90 -2.20
CA PRO A 49 12.70 8.04 -2.56
C PRO A 49 13.75 8.06 -1.45
N ASN A 50 14.50 6.96 -1.32
CA ASN A 50 15.63 6.86 -0.39
C ASN A 50 16.95 6.73 -1.17
N PRO A 51 17.44 7.81 -1.80
CA PRO A 51 18.62 7.75 -2.66
C PRO A 51 19.89 7.39 -1.91
N ASN A 52 19.95 7.68 -0.61
CA ASN A 52 21.08 7.36 0.26
C ASN A 52 20.85 6.09 1.08
N GLY A 53 19.81 5.33 0.77
CA GLY A 53 19.50 4.07 1.41
C GLY A 53 20.38 2.91 0.93
N PRO A 54 20.19 1.71 1.47
CA PRO A 54 20.92 0.52 1.02
C PRO A 54 20.71 0.27 -0.46
N ASN A 55 21.79 0.28 -1.24
CA ASN A 55 21.78 0.01 -2.67
C ASN A 55 22.48 -1.32 -2.96
N PRO A 56 21.76 -2.37 -3.38
CA PRO A 56 22.36 -3.67 -3.67
C PRO A 56 23.29 -3.67 -4.89
N LEU A 57 23.24 -2.62 -5.72
CA LEU A 57 24.09 -2.47 -6.90
C LEU A 57 25.41 -1.74 -6.58
N ASP A 58 25.50 -1.09 -5.42
CA ASP A 58 26.73 -0.43 -4.97
C ASP A 58 27.55 -1.36 -4.06
N THR A 59 28.51 -2.03 -4.65
CA THR A 59 29.41 -2.96 -3.93
C THR A 59 30.29 -2.28 -2.87
N LYS A 60 30.40 -0.96 -2.91
CA LYS A 60 31.18 -0.17 -1.94
C LYS A 60 30.36 0.26 -0.72
N GLN A 61 29.03 0.17 -0.82
CA GLN A 61 28.13 0.50 0.26
C GLN A 61 28.14 -0.61 1.32
N LYS A 62 28.44 -0.26 2.57
CA LYS A 62 28.40 -1.18 3.71
C LYS A 62 27.21 -0.86 4.58
N VAL A 63 26.45 -1.89 4.94
CA VAL A 63 25.28 -1.75 5.82
C VAL A 63 25.68 -1.77 7.29
N ALA A 64 24.93 -1.03 8.12
CA ALA A 64 25.27 -0.75 9.52
C ALA A 64 25.39 -2.00 10.42
N TYR A 65 24.79 -3.11 10.08
CA TYR A 65 24.88 -4.35 10.87
C TYR A 65 26.04 -5.28 10.48
N GLN A 66 26.83 -4.94 9.47
CA GLN A 66 28.06 -5.66 9.18
C GLN A 66 29.12 -5.21 10.17
N GLN A 67 29.50 -6.10 11.09
CA GLN A 67 30.54 -5.84 12.07
C GLN A 67 31.89 -5.59 11.37
N GLY A 68 32.57 -4.54 11.75
CA GLY A 68 33.99 -4.39 11.53
C GLY A 68 34.52 -3.08 10.98
N ASP A 69 33.70 -2.15 10.51
CA ASP A 69 34.20 -0.87 10.05
C ASP A 69 33.22 0.26 10.34
N SER A 70 33.45 0.95 11.45
CA SER A 70 32.63 2.07 11.92
C SER A 70 32.64 3.28 10.97
N THR A 71 33.60 3.39 10.07
CA THR A 71 33.70 4.51 9.13
C THR A 71 32.78 4.41 7.93
N ALA A 72 32.30 3.20 7.61
CA ALA A 72 31.38 2.95 6.50
C ALA A 72 29.89 3.18 6.85
N ILE A 73 29.57 3.23 8.13
CA ILE A 73 28.19 3.30 8.66
C ILE A 73 27.56 4.68 8.46
N ALA A 74 28.37 5.74 8.26
CA ALA A 74 27.95 7.12 8.40
C ALA A 74 27.06 7.68 7.26
N LYS A 75 26.70 6.90 6.23
CA LYS A 75 26.05 7.47 5.03
C LYS A 75 24.81 6.73 4.51
N ILE A 76 24.43 5.62 5.12
CA ILE A 76 23.22 4.89 4.70
C ILE A 76 22.04 5.38 5.52
N GLU A 77 21.07 6.00 4.84
CA GLU A 77 19.86 6.47 5.48
C GLU A 77 18.85 5.31 5.66
N TYR A 78 18.28 5.27 6.86
CA TYR A 78 17.18 4.35 7.13
C TYR A 78 15.86 4.91 6.59
N ILE A 79 15.11 4.10 5.84
CA ILE A 79 13.86 4.52 5.20
C ILE A 79 12.85 5.12 6.20
N GLY A 80 12.81 4.63 7.43
CA GLY A 80 11.94 5.17 8.48
C GLY A 80 12.24 6.64 8.84
N GLY A 81 13.48 7.10 8.63
CA GLY A 81 13.86 8.50 8.83
C GLY A 81 13.28 9.48 7.81
N LEU A 82 12.83 8.98 6.66
CA LEU A 82 12.21 9.78 5.61
C LEU A 82 10.68 9.95 5.81
N MET A 83 10.07 9.15 6.69
CA MET A 83 8.64 9.21 6.92
C MET A 83 8.29 10.49 7.70
N LYS A 84 7.44 11.33 7.08
CA LYS A 84 6.88 12.53 7.71
C LYS A 84 5.43 12.25 8.04
N GLY A 85 5.14 11.98 9.32
CA GLY A 85 3.79 11.70 9.79
C GLY A 85 2.90 12.94 9.81
N THR A 86 1.60 12.70 10.02
CA THR A 86 0.59 13.72 10.27
C THR A 86 -0.18 13.40 11.55
N LEU A 87 -0.86 14.41 12.08
CA LEU A 87 -1.77 14.25 13.21
C LEU A 87 -3.18 14.62 12.77
N SER A 88 -4.09 13.66 12.80
CA SER A 88 -5.52 13.92 12.61
C SER A 88 -6.15 14.27 13.97
N ILE A 89 -6.88 15.39 14.03
CA ILE A 89 -7.64 15.83 15.20
C ILE A 89 -9.11 15.87 14.81
N ILE A 90 -9.90 14.98 15.37
CA ILE A 90 -11.28 14.72 14.98
C ILE A 90 -12.17 14.94 16.20
N ALA A 91 -13.23 15.75 16.08
CA ALA A 91 -14.24 15.81 17.13
C ALA A 91 -14.85 14.43 17.32
N GLU A 92 -15.10 14.03 18.57
CA GLU A 92 -15.76 12.76 18.87
C GLU A 92 -17.11 12.69 18.14
N PRO A 93 -17.28 11.70 17.24
CA PRO A 93 -18.44 11.70 16.36
C PRO A 93 -19.70 11.19 17.08
N GLY A 94 -20.79 11.92 16.98
CA GLY A 94 -22.12 11.38 17.26
C GLY A 94 -22.58 10.41 16.14
N ALA A 95 -23.69 9.74 16.33
CA ALA A 95 -24.20 8.71 15.41
C ALA A 95 -24.31 9.20 13.95
N LYS A 96 -24.82 10.42 13.74
CA LYS A 96 -24.96 11.01 12.39
C LYS A 96 -23.61 11.23 11.71
N SER A 97 -22.63 11.76 12.44
CA SER A 97 -21.27 11.99 11.91
C SER A 97 -20.56 10.67 11.64
N LEU A 98 -20.71 9.69 12.53
CA LEU A 98 -20.11 8.37 12.34
C LEU A 98 -20.65 7.66 11.10
N THR A 99 -21.97 7.77 10.85
CA THR A 99 -22.57 7.25 9.61
C THR A 99 -21.98 7.92 8.35
N ALA A 100 -21.81 9.25 8.39
CA ALA A 100 -21.21 9.98 7.26
C ALA A 100 -19.74 9.59 7.06
N TYR A 101 -18.97 9.47 8.12
CA TYR A 101 -17.58 9.02 8.08
C TYR A 101 -17.45 7.59 7.55
N THR A 102 -18.30 6.69 7.99
CA THR A 102 -18.33 5.31 7.50
C THR A 102 -18.59 5.27 6.00
N ARG A 103 -19.53 6.06 5.50
CA ARG A 103 -19.79 6.19 4.06
C ARG A 103 -18.56 6.67 3.31
N GLN A 104 -17.86 7.69 3.85
CA GLN A 104 -16.63 8.21 3.25
C GLN A 104 -15.54 7.14 3.19
N VAL A 105 -15.36 6.33 4.24
CA VAL A 105 -14.39 5.23 4.24
C VAL A 105 -14.68 4.23 3.14
N TYR A 106 -15.95 3.85 2.93
CA TYR A 106 -16.32 2.96 1.82
C TYR A 106 -16.15 3.61 0.45
N GLN A 107 -16.36 4.90 0.32
CA GLN A 107 -16.12 5.63 -0.93
C GLN A 107 -14.63 5.74 -1.28
N ASN A 108 -13.75 5.73 -0.27
CA ASN A 108 -12.31 5.79 -0.46
C ASN A 108 -11.69 4.44 -0.87
N THR A 109 -12.48 3.37 -0.98
CA THR A 109 -12.01 2.06 -1.44
C THR A 109 -12.78 1.61 -2.68
N PRO A 110 -12.11 1.04 -3.69
CA PRO A 110 -12.78 0.50 -4.86
C PRO A 110 -13.49 -0.83 -4.61
N TYR A 111 -13.27 -1.43 -3.43
CA TYR A 111 -13.78 -2.75 -3.11
C TYR A 111 -15.22 -2.70 -2.60
N THR A 112 -16.11 -3.43 -3.28
CA THR A 112 -17.46 -3.73 -2.81
C THR A 112 -17.65 -5.24 -2.80
N HIS A 113 -18.61 -5.73 -2.01
CA HIS A 113 -18.93 -7.16 -1.98
C HIS A 113 -19.34 -7.70 -3.37
N GLU A 114 -20.05 -6.90 -4.14
CA GLU A 114 -20.48 -7.26 -5.50
C GLU A 114 -19.27 -7.38 -6.45
N ARG A 115 -18.32 -6.45 -6.37
CA ARG A 115 -17.10 -6.47 -7.19
C ARG A 115 -16.12 -7.60 -6.82
N ALA A 116 -16.22 -8.13 -5.60
CA ALA A 116 -15.35 -9.23 -5.18
C ALA A 116 -15.63 -10.54 -5.94
N LEU A 117 -16.83 -10.70 -6.48
CA LEU A 117 -17.29 -11.95 -7.13
C LEU A 117 -17.48 -11.83 -8.63
N VAL A 118 -17.44 -10.63 -9.17
CA VAL A 118 -17.69 -10.33 -10.59
C VAL A 118 -16.62 -9.39 -11.11
N ALA A 119 -16.02 -9.71 -12.23
CA ALA A 119 -15.08 -8.85 -12.94
C ALA A 119 -15.74 -8.22 -14.16
N ASP A 120 -15.32 -7.00 -14.50
CA ASP A 120 -15.71 -6.32 -15.73
C ASP A 120 -14.63 -6.61 -16.79
N GLY A 121 -14.84 -7.65 -17.60
CA GLY A 121 -13.95 -8.00 -18.69
C GLY A 121 -14.63 -7.88 -20.04
N GLU A 122 -13.84 -7.74 -21.08
CA GLU A 122 -14.33 -7.72 -22.44
C GLU A 122 -14.91 -9.06 -22.85
N LYS A 123 -15.92 -9.02 -23.73
CA LYS A 123 -16.55 -10.24 -24.27
C LYS A 123 -15.49 -11.06 -25.02
N GLY A 124 -15.37 -12.33 -24.66
CA GLY A 124 -14.38 -13.24 -25.27
C GLY A 124 -13.07 -13.38 -24.49
N ASN A 125 -12.92 -12.65 -23.38
CA ASN A 125 -11.79 -12.85 -22.47
C ASN A 125 -11.82 -14.29 -21.93
N PRO A 126 -10.70 -15.03 -21.98
CA PRO A 126 -10.61 -16.40 -21.47
C PRO A 126 -10.68 -16.49 -19.95
N ILE A 127 -10.49 -15.35 -19.26
CA ILE A 127 -10.60 -15.27 -17.81
C ILE A 127 -12.08 -15.15 -17.42
N PRO A 128 -12.59 -16.02 -16.53
CA PRO A 128 -13.99 -15.97 -16.10
C PRO A 128 -14.37 -14.63 -15.48
N GLN A 129 -15.57 -14.15 -15.82
CA GLN A 129 -16.11 -12.91 -15.28
C GLN A 129 -16.75 -13.10 -13.89
N LYS A 130 -17.15 -14.33 -13.57
CA LYS A 130 -17.75 -14.71 -12.29
C LYS A 130 -17.07 -15.94 -11.74
N VAL A 131 -17.03 -16.02 -10.41
CA VAL A 131 -16.56 -17.22 -9.74
C VAL A 131 -17.42 -18.42 -10.12
N GLY A 132 -16.79 -19.48 -10.61
CA GLY A 132 -17.47 -20.71 -11.05
C GLY A 132 -17.81 -20.78 -12.53
N ASP A 133 -17.62 -19.71 -13.29
CA ASP A 133 -17.77 -19.78 -14.76
C ASP A 133 -16.68 -20.65 -15.39
N PRO A 134 -16.99 -21.36 -16.49
CA PRO A 134 -16.01 -22.18 -17.18
C PRO A 134 -14.90 -21.33 -17.81
N SER A 135 -13.67 -21.84 -17.79
CA SER A 135 -12.52 -21.21 -18.43
C SER A 135 -11.81 -22.20 -19.36
N PRO A 136 -11.32 -21.77 -20.52
CA PRO A 136 -10.42 -22.57 -21.35
C PRO A 136 -9.02 -22.70 -20.75
N VAL A 137 -8.67 -21.86 -19.78
CA VAL A 137 -7.37 -21.87 -19.10
C VAL A 137 -7.31 -23.06 -18.15
N LYS A 138 -6.44 -24.04 -18.43
CA LYS A 138 -6.30 -25.26 -17.65
C LYS A 138 -5.21 -25.19 -16.59
N TYR A 139 -4.21 -24.38 -16.82
CA TYR A 139 -3.03 -24.27 -15.96
C TYR A 139 -2.72 -22.81 -15.68
N VAL A 140 -2.40 -22.48 -14.44
CA VAL A 140 -2.02 -21.15 -14.01
C VAL A 140 -0.68 -21.25 -13.28
N PHE A 141 0.31 -20.46 -13.71
CA PHE A 141 1.56 -20.27 -12.98
C PHE A 141 1.46 -18.97 -12.20
N TYR A 142 1.31 -19.07 -10.90
CA TYR A 142 1.26 -17.93 -10.00
C TYR A 142 2.62 -17.74 -9.33
N ILE A 143 3.36 -16.71 -9.75
CA ILE A 143 4.71 -16.44 -9.26
C ILE A 143 4.66 -15.22 -8.35
N ILE A 144 4.85 -15.42 -7.06
CA ILE A 144 5.00 -14.33 -6.09
C ILE A 144 6.47 -13.95 -6.07
N LYS A 145 6.77 -12.76 -6.59
CA LYS A 145 8.12 -12.20 -6.59
C LYS A 145 8.17 -11.01 -5.66
N GLU A 146 8.86 -11.15 -4.57
CA GLU A 146 9.03 -10.13 -3.55
C GLU A 146 10.52 -9.90 -3.25
N ASN A 147 10.85 -8.96 -2.51
CA ASN A 147 10.11 -7.96 -1.74
C ASN A 147 10.53 -6.59 -2.27
N ARG A 148 9.87 -6.07 -3.26
CA ARG A 148 10.13 -4.78 -3.91
C ARG A 148 8.81 -4.12 -4.32
N THR A 149 8.76 -2.79 -4.23
CA THR A 149 7.62 -2.02 -4.72
C THR A 149 7.60 -1.95 -6.24
N TYR A 150 6.46 -1.56 -6.81
CA TYR A 150 6.30 -1.30 -8.23
C TYR A 150 7.37 -0.33 -8.75
N ASP A 151 7.51 0.84 -8.13
CA ASP A 151 8.47 1.86 -8.56
C ASP A 151 9.92 1.40 -8.49
N GLN A 152 10.28 0.54 -7.52
CA GLN A 152 11.63 0.03 -7.42
C GLN A 152 12.03 -0.88 -8.59
N MET A 153 11.05 -1.51 -9.24
CA MET A 153 11.26 -2.49 -10.32
C MET A 153 10.88 -1.98 -11.70
N LEU A 154 9.80 -1.21 -11.80
CA LEU A 154 9.17 -0.78 -13.05
C LEU A 154 8.91 0.74 -13.08
N GLY A 155 9.46 1.48 -12.11
CA GLY A 155 9.28 2.93 -12.01
C GLY A 155 9.90 3.73 -13.17
N ASP A 156 10.77 3.11 -13.98
CA ASP A 156 11.38 3.69 -15.16
C ASP A 156 10.60 3.42 -16.47
N MET A 157 9.46 2.70 -16.39
CA MET A 157 8.62 2.45 -17.57
C MET A 157 7.80 3.68 -17.94
N PRO A 158 7.98 4.24 -19.15
CA PRO A 158 7.23 5.42 -19.58
C PRO A 158 5.74 5.13 -19.85
N GLU A 159 5.39 3.85 -20.02
CA GLU A 159 4.03 3.39 -20.23
C GLU A 159 3.20 3.40 -18.95
N GLY A 160 3.86 3.47 -17.78
CA GLY A 160 3.23 3.40 -16.46
C GLY A 160 3.20 4.75 -15.74
N ASN A 161 2.62 4.76 -14.54
CA ASN A 161 2.56 5.91 -13.66
C ASN A 161 3.65 5.91 -12.57
N GLY A 162 4.73 5.17 -12.79
CA GLY A 162 5.83 5.02 -11.85
C GLY A 162 6.67 6.28 -11.66
N ASP A 163 7.44 6.31 -10.57
CA ASP A 163 8.41 7.35 -10.27
C ASP A 163 9.83 6.79 -10.38
N THR A 164 10.55 7.24 -11.39
CA THR A 164 11.95 6.84 -11.64
C THR A 164 12.89 7.16 -10.49
N ALA A 165 12.56 8.14 -9.65
CA ALA A 165 13.37 8.48 -8.46
C ALA A 165 13.39 7.35 -7.42
N HIS A 166 12.40 6.45 -7.46
CA HIS A 166 12.31 5.27 -6.60
C HIS A 166 12.91 4.01 -7.24
N CYS A 167 13.22 4.03 -8.54
CA CYS A 167 13.65 2.85 -9.27
C CYS A 167 15.07 2.43 -8.89
N PHE A 168 15.24 1.18 -8.44
CA PHE A 168 16.54 0.58 -8.17
C PHE A 168 17.06 -0.27 -9.33
N PHE A 169 16.15 -0.96 -10.01
CA PHE A 169 16.47 -1.95 -11.01
C PHE A 169 15.91 -1.50 -12.34
N LEU A 170 16.68 -0.66 -13.02
CA LEU A 170 16.34 -0.20 -14.37
C LEU A 170 16.18 -1.39 -15.34
N GLU A 171 15.54 -1.16 -16.47
CA GLU A 171 15.34 -2.17 -17.52
C GLU A 171 16.60 -2.96 -17.86
N ARG A 172 17.76 -2.34 -17.78
CA ARG A 172 19.06 -3.01 -17.98
C ARG A 172 19.27 -4.22 -17.06
N ILE A 173 18.72 -4.19 -15.85
CA ILE A 173 18.84 -5.27 -14.85
C ILE A 173 17.66 -6.22 -14.92
N THR A 174 16.51 -5.73 -15.31
CA THR A 174 15.26 -6.49 -15.35
C THR A 174 14.60 -6.52 -16.73
N PRO A 175 15.36 -6.81 -17.82
CA PRO A 175 14.82 -6.68 -19.18
C PRO A 175 13.62 -7.58 -19.45
N ASN A 176 13.60 -8.79 -18.89
CA ASN A 176 12.49 -9.72 -19.09
C ASN A 176 11.20 -9.28 -18.39
N LEU A 177 11.32 -8.63 -17.23
CA LEU A 177 10.15 -8.11 -16.53
C LEU A 177 9.54 -6.92 -17.28
N HIS A 178 10.38 -6.03 -17.79
CA HIS A 178 9.95 -4.91 -18.60
C HIS A 178 9.29 -5.38 -19.91
N ALA A 179 9.89 -6.36 -20.58
CA ALA A 179 9.30 -6.96 -21.79
C ALA A 179 7.92 -7.57 -21.50
N LEU A 180 7.78 -8.38 -20.45
CA LEU A 180 6.49 -8.95 -20.07
C LEU A 180 5.45 -7.88 -19.75
N ALA A 181 5.85 -6.81 -19.07
CA ALA A 181 4.94 -5.72 -18.75
C ALA A 181 4.44 -4.98 -20.00
N ARG A 182 5.30 -4.78 -21.01
CA ARG A 182 4.92 -4.15 -22.29
C ARG A 182 4.12 -5.09 -23.19
N ASP A 183 4.53 -6.34 -23.28
CA ASP A 183 3.97 -7.28 -24.26
C ASP A 183 2.62 -7.86 -23.81
N VAL A 184 2.35 -7.86 -22.50
CA VAL A 184 1.16 -8.52 -21.94
C VAL A 184 0.28 -7.54 -21.18
N VAL A 185 0.66 -7.19 -19.95
CA VAL A 185 -0.09 -6.22 -19.11
C VAL A 185 0.79 -5.63 -18.02
N LEU A 186 0.64 -4.33 -17.83
CA LEU A 186 1.25 -3.59 -16.73
C LEU A 186 0.16 -3.23 -15.71
N LEU A 187 0.25 -3.78 -14.48
CA LEU A 187 -0.68 -3.49 -13.39
C LEU A 187 -0.07 -2.44 -12.46
N GLU A 188 -0.51 -1.20 -12.57
CA GLU A 188 0.06 -0.05 -11.86
C GLU A 188 -0.46 0.11 -10.43
N ASN A 189 -1.69 -0.30 -10.18
CA ASN A 189 -2.38 -0.08 -8.90
C ASN A 189 -2.67 -1.40 -8.16
N PHE A 190 -1.79 -2.38 -8.32
CA PHE A 190 -1.86 -3.62 -7.58
C PHE A 190 -1.24 -3.43 -6.20
N ASN A 191 -2.09 -3.34 -5.19
CA ASN A 191 -1.68 -3.10 -3.79
C ASN A 191 -1.92 -4.35 -2.94
N VAL A 192 -0.98 -4.66 -2.06
CA VAL A 192 -1.02 -5.75 -1.07
C VAL A 192 -0.94 -5.21 0.35
#